data_aa5abbc843acdf0155517faa1ee0ad8c
#
_entry.id   aa5abbc843acdf0155517faa1ee0ad8c
#
_cell.length_a   1.000
_cell.length_b   1.000
_cell.length_c   1.000
_cell.angle_alpha   90.00
_cell.angle_beta   90.00
_cell.angle_gamma   90.00
#
_symmetry.space_group_name_H-M   'P 1'
#
loop_
_entity.id
_entity.type
_entity.pdbx_description
1 polymer ?
#
loop_
_entity_poly.entity_id
_entity_poly.type
_entity_poly.pdbx_seq_one_letter_code
_entity_poly.pdbx_strand_id
1 'polypeptide(L)'
;METMEQCAPRRDWWQEESALRRVVGDLVAAELALARPGRALPALPWPEETDLVADLGADSLDLMGAATALADFLGFSRAGMEDALLARTRLVEWVTAARASLARDDIVVTFRTSGSSGMPKRCAHPLASLWREVDELACLLPHRRRILTAVAAHHIYGFLFTVLLPQAARFAHAPLPVVDLRGASPATLAARLAPGDLVVAHPDFWSAVAALAPDFPEDVVGVSSGAPCPDDTARSLAAGGLRLLQVYGSSETAGVGAREEAGAPYLLLPYWRRGAQEGTIEREVGGEWRHYPLQDRLDWIDGERFVPRGRVDQGVQVGGNNVFPAYVTEVLAMHPAVRECAVRLMGPDEGKRLKAFVVAAGSAEAGVLREELDAWMAARVSPPERPAAYSFGPSLPRQPGGKPADWVIEAWS
;
A
#
# COMPACT_ATOMS: atom_id res chain seq x y z
N MET A 1 16.26 37.16 2.27
CA MET A 1 15.70 37.20 0.90
C MET A 1 16.64 36.30 0.08
N GLU A 2 16.53 35.00 0.32
CA GLU A 2 17.28 33.99 -0.40
C GLU A 2 16.69 33.85 -1.78
N THR A 3 17.55 33.97 -2.77
CA THR A 3 17.27 33.82 -4.19
C THR A 3 16.58 32.48 -4.42
N MET A 4 15.38 32.50 -5.03
CA MET A 4 14.79 31.32 -5.66
C MET A 4 15.82 30.75 -6.64
N GLU A 5 16.58 29.74 -6.20
CA GLU A 5 17.36 28.92 -7.12
C GLU A 5 16.39 28.40 -8.18
N GLN A 6 16.71 28.68 -9.42
CA GLN A 6 15.93 28.17 -10.56
C GLN A 6 15.96 26.64 -10.48
N CYS A 7 14.88 26.07 -9.99
CA CYS A 7 14.72 24.65 -9.91
C CYS A 7 14.82 24.08 -11.34
N ALA A 8 15.69 23.09 -11.53
CA ALA A 8 15.82 22.40 -12.81
C ALA A 8 14.45 21.89 -13.27
N PRO A 9 14.14 21.88 -14.58
CA PRO A 9 12.85 21.39 -15.05
C PRO A 9 12.63 19.96 -14.56
N ARG A 10 11.41 19.67 -14.08
CA ARG A 10 10.99 18.34 -13.69
C ARG A 10 11.17 17.37 -14.83
N ARG A 11 11.67 16.18 -14.54
CA ARG A 11 11.82 15.13 -15.54
C ARG A 11 10.50 14.37 -15.65
N ASP A 12 10.15 14.01 -16.88
CA ASP A 12 9.06 13.09 -17.15
C ASP A 12 9.44 11.70 -16.60
N TRP A 13 8.88 11.28 -15.47
CA TRP A 13 9.23 10.05 -14.79
C TRP A 13 9.13 8.81 -15.69
N TRP A 14 8.26 8.85 -16.69
CA TRP A 14 8.05 7.75 -17.67
C TRP A 14 9.15 7.66 -18.74
N GLN A 15 10.01 8.65 -18.84
CA GLN A 15 11.21 8.58 -19.68
C GLN A 15 12.30 7.74 -19.00
N GLU A 16 12.24 7.62 -17.69
CA GLU A 16 13.12 6.72 -16.93
C GLU A 16 12.60 5.29 -17.02
N GLU A 17 13.28 4.47 -17.83
CA GLU A 17 12.84 3.12 -18.16
C GLU A 17 12.70 2.22 -16.93
N SER A 18 13.63 2.31 -16.01
CA SER A 18 13.62 1.52 -14.78
C SER A 18 12.41 1.83 -13.90
N ALA A 19 11.97 3.11 -13.86
CA ALA A 19 10.80 3.54 -13.11
C ALA A 19 9.51 3.02 -13.74
N LEU A 20 9.35 3.18 -15.06
CA LEU A 20 8.15 2.74 -15.76
C LEU A 20 8.04 1.21 -15.76
N ARG A 21 9.15 0.49 -15.99
CA ARG A 21 9.18 -0.99 -15.91
C ARG A 21 8.79 -1.49 -14.53
N ARG A 22 9.23 -0.84 -13.45
CA ARG A 22 8.84 -1.19 -12.09
C ARG A 22 7.34 -1.03 -11.87
N VAL A 23 6.74 0.07 -12.32
CA VAL A 23 5.30 0.30 -12.21
C VAL A 23 4.51 -0.76 -12.98
N VAL A 24 4.86 -1.00 -14.25
CA VAL A 24 4.17 -1.97 -15.10
C VAL A 24 4.34 -3.38 -14.54
N GLY A 25 5.56 -3.78 -14.17
CA GLY A 25 5.84 -5.10 -13.61
C GLY A 25 5.12 -5.36 -12.29
N ASP A 26 5.12 -4.38 -11.38
CA ASP A 26 4.45 -4.50 -10.09
C ASP A 26 2.92 -4.59 -10.25
N LEU A 27 2.34 -3.85 -11.18
CA LEU A 27 0.91 -3.88 -11.43
C LEU A 27 0.49 -5.19 -12.09
N VAL A 28 1.21 -5.63 -13.12
CA VAL A 28 0.94 -6.94 -13.77
C VAL A 28 1.08 -8.08 -12.76
N ALA A 29 2.11 -8.06 -11.91
CA ALA A 29 2.30 -9.08 -10.88
C ALA A 29 1.13 -9.11 -9.88
N ALA A 30 0.62 -7.95 -9.48
CA ALA A 30 -0.53 -7.85 -8.58
C ALA A 30 -1.81 -8.40 -9.22
N GLU A 31 -2.10 -8.06 -10.48
CA GLU A 31 -3.27 -8.57 -11.19
C GLU A 31 -3.19 -10.10 -11.43
N LEU A 32 -2.01 -10.61 -11.82
CA LEU A 32 -1.81 -12.06 -11.97
C LEU A 32 -1.97 -12.80 -10.63
N ALA A 33 -1.46 -12.24 -9.53
CA ALA A 33 -1.62 -12.83 -8.20
C ALA A 33 -3.09 -12.82 -7.73
N LEU A 34 -3.85 -11.79 -8.10
CA LEU A 34 -5.27 -11.69 -7.82
C LEU A 34 -6.08 -12.69 -8.65
N ALA A 35 -5.80 -12.81 -9.94
CA ALA A 35 -6.48 -13.73 -10.84
C ALA A 35 -6.18 -15.21 -10.54
N ARG A 36 -4.99 -15.50 -9.98
CA ARG A 36 -4.51 -16.87 -9.71
C ARG A 36 -4.06 -17.05 -8.26
N PRO A 37 -4.99 -17.07 -7.33
CA PRO A 37 -4.69 -17.27 -5.92
C PRO A 37 -3.92 -18.58 -5.69
N GLY A 38 -2.76 -18.47 -5.00
CA GLY A 38 -1.94 -19.64 -4.67
C GLY A 38 -0.86 -20.01 -5.69
N ARG A 39 -0.85 -19.40 -6.88
CA ARG A 39 0.26 -19.57 -7.82
C ARG A 39 1.39 -18.60 -7.48
N ALA A 40 2.58 -19.14 -7.19
CA ALA A 40 3.76 -18.32 -6.99
C ALA A 40 4.25 -17.73 -8.32
N LEU A 41 4.51 -16.43 -8.33
CA LEU A 41 5.19 -15.74 -9.42
C LEU A 41 6.69 -15.63 -9.12
N PRO A 42 7.56 -15.51 -10.13
CA PRO A 42 8.95 -15.16 -9.93
C PRO A 42 9.10 -13.85 -9.15
N ALA A 43 10.19 -13.72 -8.40
CA ALA A 43 10.46 -12.50 -7.64
C ALA A 43 10.68 -11.31 -8.60
N LEU A 44 10.13 -10.14 -8.21
CA LEU A 44 10.38 -8.88 -8.90
C LEU A 44 11.75 -8.29 -8.48
N PRO A 45 12.37 -7.45 -9.33
CA PRO A 45 11.90 -7.02 -10.67
C PRO A 45 12.14 -8.08 -11.74
N TRP A 46 11.19 -8.23 -12.62
CA TRP A 46 11.37 -9.13 -13.76
C TRP A 46 12.32 -8.54 -14.82
N PRO A 47 13.08 -9.37 -15.54
CA PRO A 47 13.83 -8.96 -16.73
C PRO A 47 12.89 -8.29 -17.75
N GLU A 48 13.41 -7.38 -18.55
CA GLU A 48 12.59 -6.67 -19.55
C GLU A 48 12.06 -7.60 -20.66
N GLU A 49 12.81 -8.67 -20.96
CA GLU A 49 12.44 -9.68 -21.95
C GLU A 49 11.41 -10.69 -21.45
N THR A 50 10.97 -10.60 -20.18
CA THR A 50 9.98 -11.51 -19.61
C THR A 50 8.74 -11.58 -20.48
N ASP A 51 8.37 -12.79 -20.91
CA ASP A 51 7.14 -13.08 -21.63
C ASP A 51 6.03 -13.45 -20.64
N LEU A 52 4.95 -12.67 -20.63
CA LEU A 52 3.85 -12.83 -19.68
C LEU A 52 3.13 -14.18 -19.84
N VAL A 53 3.12 -14.72 -21.07
CA VAL A 53 2.50 -16.02 -21.38
C VAL A 53 3.49 -17.15 -21.14
N ALA A 54 4.67 -17.12 -21.78
CA ALA A 54 5.61 -18.21 -21.74
C ALA A 54 6.30 -18.37 -20.38
N ASP A 55 6.72 -17.27 -19.73
CA ASP A 55 7.47 -17.31 -18.47
C ASP A 55 6.56 -17.25 -17.23
N LEU A 56 5.48 -16.48 -17.30
CA LEU A 56 4.55 -16.31 -16.17
C LEU A 56 3.28 -17.14 -16.32
N GLY A 57 3.05 -17.72 -17.52
CA GLY A 57 1.92 -18.57 -17.85
C GLY A 57 0.58 -17.82 -17.80
N ALA A 58 0.56 -16.52 -18.10
CA ALA A 58 -0.67 -15.76 -18.23
C ALA A 58 -1.53 -16.29 -19.39
N ASP A 59 -2.85 -16.37 -19.18
CA ASP A 59 -3.81 -16.63 -20.25
C ASP A 59 -4.45 -15.34 -20.77
N SER A 60 -5.37 -15.46 -21.71
CA SER A 60 -6.01 -14.30 -22.31
C SER A 60 -6.84 -13.47 -21.32
N LEU A 61 -7.43 -14.09 -20.30
CA LEU A 61 -8.21 -13.39 -19.27
C LEU A 61 -7.28 -12.62 -18.31
N ASP A 62 -6.14 -13.22 -17.96
CA ASP A 62 -5.13 -12.56 -17.15
C ASP A 62 -4.54 -11.35 -17.86
N LEU A 63 -4.20 -11.49 -19.16
CA LEU A 63 -3.70 -10.37 -19.96
C LEU A 63 -4.75 -9.26 -20.08
N MET A 64 -6.01 -9.60 -20.25
CA MET A 64 -7.12 -8.64 -20.32
C MET A 64 -7.26 -7.89 -18.98
N GLY A 65 -7.24 -8.60 -17.86
CA GLY A 65 -7.28 -8.01 -16.52
C GLY A 65 -6.12 -7.03 -16.28
N ALA A 66 -4.89 -7.48 -16.57
CA ALA A 66 -3.70 -6.66 -16.41
C ALA A 66 -3.67 -5.45 -17.37
N ALA A 67 -4.09 -5.61 -18.62
CA ALA A 67 -4.18 -4.51 -19.59
C ALA A 67 -5.21 -3.46 -19.15
N THR A 68 -6.38 -3.90 -18.70
CA THR A 68 -7.41 -3.00 -18.15
C THR A 68 -6.93 -2.27 -16.90
N ALA A 69 -6.22 -2.97 -16.01
CA ALA A 69 -5.67 -2.36 -14.80
C ALA A 69 -4.60 -1.30 -15.13
N LEU A 70 -3.72 -1.58 -16.09
CA LEU A 70 -2.70 -0.63 -16.55
C LEU A 70 -3.32 0.59 -17.25
N ALA A 71 -4.33 0.38 -18.11
CA ALA A 71 -5.05 1.46 -18.76
C ALA A 71 -5.77 2.35 -17.73
N ASP A 72 -6.40 1.77 -16.73
CA ASP A 72 -7.03 2.49 -15.63
C ASP A 72 -6.00 3.27 -14.78
N PHE A 73 -4.88 2.63 -14.42
CA PHE A 73 -3.83 3.24 -13.60
C PHE A 73 -3.24 4.49 -14.27
N LEU A 74 -2.94 4.41 -15.55
CA LEU A 74 -2.32 5.51 -16.32
C LEU A 74 -3.35 6.47 -16.92
N GLY A 75 -4.65 6.26 -16.69
CA GLY A 75 -5.71 7.16 -17.13
C GLY A 75 -5.90 7.21 -18.64
N PHE A 76 -5.68 6.09 -19.35
CA PHE A 76 -5.91 6.04 -20.80
C PHE A 76 -7.40 5.95 -21.13
N SER A 77 -7.82 6.60 -22.21
CA SER A 77 -9.13 6.32 -22.78
C SER A 77 -9.11 4.90 -23.37
N ARG A 78 -10.10 4.10 -23.03
CA ARG A 78 -10.19 2.65 -23.28
C ARG A 78 -10.06 2.21 -24.75
N ALA A 79 -10.32 3.08 -25.71
CA ALA A 79 -10.31 2.73 -27.12
C ALA A 79 -8.88 2.70 -27.70
N GLY A 80 -8.32 1.51 -27.88
CA GLY A 80 -7.12 1.25 -28.67
C GLY A 80 -5.87 0.84 -27.89
N MET A 81 -5.71 1.19 -26.60
CA MET A 81 -4.53 0.81 -25.84
C MET A 81 -4.64 -0.64 -25.33
N GLU A 82 -5.81 -1.06 -24.86
CA GLU A 82 -6.05 -2.43 -24.41
C GLU A 82 -5.76 -3.42 -25.54
N ASP A 83 -6.28 -3.16 -26.74
CA ASP A 83 -6.01 -3.99 -27.92
C ASP A 83 -4.52 -4.02 -28.28
N ALA A 84 -3.84 -2.88 -28.16
CA ALA A 84 -2.42 -2.77 -28.41
C ALA A 84 -1.57 -3.57 -27.39
N LEU A 85 -2.00 -3.65 -26.13
CA LEU A 85 -1.36 -4.46 -25.09
C LEU A 85 -1.66 -5.96 -25.29
N LEU A 86 -2.90 -6.33 -25.60
CA LEU A 86 -3.32 -7.72 -25.78
C LEU A 86 -2.64 -8.40 -26.98
N ALA A 87 -2.22 -7.63 -27.99
CA ALA A 87 -1.45 -8.12 -29.11
C ALA A 87 0.03 -8.42 -28.79
N ARG A 88 0.47 -8.17 -27.56
CA ARG A 88 1.87 -8.25 -27.12
C ARG A 88 1.97 -9.08 -25.86
N THR A 89 3.02 -9.89 -25.76
CA THR A 89 3.23 -10.76 -24.58
C THR A 89 4.45 -10.39 -23.77
N ARG A 90 5.37 -9.57 -24.31
CA ARG A 90 6.61 -9.20 -23.61
C ARG A 90 6.44 -7.96 -22.75
N LEU A 91 7.04 -7.98 -21.57
CA LEU A 91 7.00 -6.85 -20.62
C LEU A 91 7.53 -5.55 -21.24
N VAL A 92 8.63 -5.59 -21.98
CA VAL A 92 9.22 -4.42 -22.66
C VAL A 92 8.27 -3.77 -23.66
N GLU A 93 7.42 -4.55 -24.32
CA GLU A 93 6.42 -4.03 -25.26
C GLU A 93 5.28 -3.29 -24.53
N TRP A 94 4.89 -3.79 -23.35
CA TRP A 94 3.92 -3.13 -22.47
C TRP A 94 4.47 -1.83 -21.89
N VAL A 95 5.75 -1.82 -21.49
CA VAL A 95 6.45 -0.60 -21.05
C VAL A 95 6.51 0.43 -22.17
N THR A 96 6.80 0.01 -23.40
CA THR A 96 6.85 0.89 -24.56
C THR A 96 5.48 1.49 -24.89
N ALA A 97 4.42 0.69 -24.86
CA ALA A 97 3.06 1.15 -25.06
C ALA A 97 2.61 2.13 -23.97
N ALA A 98 2.92 1.82 -22.70
CA ALA A 98 2.65 2.71 -21.56
C ALA A 98 3.38 4.07 -21.72
N ARG A 99 4.66 4.05 -22.12
CA ARG A 99 5.45 5.27 -22.38
C ARG A 99 4.82 6.14 -23.45
N ALA A 100 4.47 5.56 -24.59
CA ALA A 100 3.86 6.30 -25.70
C ALA A 100 2.56 7.01 -25.30
N SER A 101 1.80 6.43 -24.40
CA SER A 101 0.53 6.98 -23.95
C SER A 101 0.64 8.04 -22.85
N LEU A 102 1.76 8.11 -22.14
CA LEU A 102 2.05 9.14 -21.15
C LEU A 102 2.62 10.42 -21.74
N ALA A 103 3.03 10.42 -23.02
CA ALA A 103 3.51 11.62 -23.74
C ALA A 103 2.35 12.57 -24.10
N ARG A 104 1.65 13.07 -23.07
CA ARG A 104 0.49 13.98 -23.20
C ARG A 104 0.40 14.93 -22.00
N ASP A 105 -0.34 16.01 -22.20
CA ASP A 105 -0.71 16.91 -21.10
C ASP A 105 -1.84 16.28 -20.24
N ASP A 106 -2.05 16.79 -19.02
CA ASP A 106 -3.14 16.41 -18.11
C ASP A 106 -3.17 14.93 -17.70
N ILE A 107 -2.02 14.36 -17.36
CA ILE A 107 -1.93 13.00 -16.86
C ILE A 107 -2.62 12.88 -15.50
N VAL A 108 -3.51 11.90 -15.40
CA VAL A 108 -4.15 11.46 -14.15
C VAL A 108 -3.70 10.03 -13.85
N VAL A 109 -3.20 9.80 -12.65
CA VAL A 109 -2.85 8.47 -12.16
C VAL A 109 -3.96 7.98 -11.23
N THR A 110 -4.46 6.77 -11.45
CA THR A 110 -5.58 6.21 -10.69
C THR A 110 -5.12 5.00 -9.90
N PHE A 111 -5.13 5.10 -8.57
CA PHE A 111 -4.83 3.99 -7.66
C PHE A 111 -6.11 3.24 -7.32
N ARG A 112 -6.02 1.91 -7.20
CA ARG A 112 -7.11 1.05 -6.75
C ARG A 112 -6.88 0.67 -5.29
N THR A 113 -7.95 0.67 -4.49
CA THR A 113 -7.93 0.20 -3.10
C THR A 113 -9.02 -0.83 -2.88
N SER A 114 -8.83 -1.70 -1.89
CA SER A 114 -9.92 -2.55 -1.40
C SER A 114 -11.06 -1.67 -0.88
N GLY A 115 -12.23 -1.76 -1.49
CA GLY A 115 -13.41 -1.04 -1.04
C GLY A 115 -14.15 -1.80 0.07
N SER A 116 -14.89 -1.09 0.93
CA SER A 116 -15.72 -1.70 1.99
C SER A 116 -16.82 -2.65 1.46
N SER A 117 -17.19 -2.51 0.19
CA SER A 117 -18.17 -3.35 -0.51
C SER A 117 -17.51 -4.48 -1.32
N GLY A 118 -16.21 -4.73 -1.18
CA GLY A 118 -15.46 -5.69 -2.00
C GLY A 118 -15.17 -5.25 -3.44
N MET A 119 -15.76 -4.12 -3.88
CA MET A 119 -15.44 -3.54 -5.18
C MET A 119 -14.27 -2.56 -5.03
N PRO A 120 -13.21 -2.67 -5.88
CA PRO A 120 -12.08 -1.76 -5.82
C PRO A 120 -12.52 -0.30 -6.01
N LYS A 121 -12.18 0.55 -5.06
CA LYS A 121 -12.38 2.00 -5.17
C LYS A 121 -11.27 2.60 -6.02
N ARG A 122 -11.62 3.50 -6.92
CA ARG A 122 -10.69 4.22 -7.80
C ARG A 122 -10.37 5.59 -7.19
N CYS A 123 -9.11 5.86 -6.96
CA CYS A 123 -8.59 7.10 -6.41
C CYS A 123 -7.73 7.80 -7.48
N ALA A 124 -8.32 8.74 -8.20
CA ALA A 124 -7.71 9.45 -9.31
C ALA A 124 -7.01 10.72 -8.82
N HIS A 125 -5.73 10.89 -9.19
CA HIS A 125 -4.92 12.04 -8.81
C HIS A 125 -4.33 12.70 -10.07
N PRO A 126 -4.53 14.02 -10.27
CA PRO A 126 -3.75 14.76 -11.25
C PRO A 126 -2.26 14.63 -10.95
N LEU A 127 -1.44 14.29 -11.95
CA LEU A 127 0.00 14.12 -11.75
C LEU A 127 0.65 15.39 -11.18
N ALA A 128 0.16 16.57 -11.57
CA ALA A 128 0.63 17.85 -11.03
C ALA A 128 0.47 17.95 -9.51
N SER A 129 -0.63 17.40 -8.96
CA SER A 129 -0.87 17.36 -7.51
C SER A 129 0.10 16.42 -6.79
N LEU A 130 0.42 15.27 -7.41
CA LEU A 130 1.40 14.32 -6.87
C LEU A 130 2.82 14.92 -6.89
N TRP A 131 3.16 15.66 -7.93
CA TRP A 131 4.45 16.36 -8.00
C TRP A 131 4.60 17.44 -6.92
N ARG A 132 3.53 18.21 -6.63
CA ARG A 132 3.56 19.18 -5.53
C ARG A 132 3.89 18.49 -4.19
N GLU A 133 3.30 17.32 -3.96
CA GLU A 133 3.60 16.53 -2.78
C GLU A 133 5.06 16.05 -2.76
N VAL A 134 5.55 15.56 -3.88
CA VAL A 134 6.94 15.09 -4.01
C VAL A 134 7.94 16.20 -3.75
N ASP A 135 7.67 17.42 -4.18
CA ASP A 135 8.53 18.57 -3.91
C ASP A 135 8.64 18.82 -2.39
N GLU A 136 7.54 18.74 -1.64
CA GLU A 136 7.52 18.86 -0.19
C GLU A 136 8.23 17.69 0.51
N LEU A 137 7.98 16.45 0.06
CA LEU A 137 8.67 15.28 0.57
C LEU A 137 10.18 15.34 0.32
N ALA A 138 10.60 15.85 -0.84
CA ALA A 138 12.01 16.05 -1.14
C ALA A 138 12.67 17.10 -0.22
N CYS A 139 11.89 18.10 0.26
CA CYS A 139 12.37 19.05 1.26
C CYS A 139 12.62 18.39 2.63
N LEU A 140 11.77 17.43 3.01
CA LEU A 140 11.93 16.64 4.24
C LEU A 140 13.08 15.62 4.15
N LEU A 141 13.52 15.28 2.94
CA LEU A 141 14.48 14.22 2.64
C LEU A 141 15.69 14.75 1.85
N PRO A 142 16.43 15.76 2.33
CA PRO A 142 17.55 16.33 1.61
C PRO A 142 18.72 15.32 1.49
N HIS A 143 19.54 15.52 0.46
CA HIS A 143 20.84 14.84 0.28
C HIS A 143 20.78 13.30 0.16
N ARG A 144 19.65 12.74 -0.31
CA ARG A 144 19.59 11.30 -0.56
C ARG A 144 20.39 10.91 -1.80
N ARG A 145 21.01 9.74 -1.77
CA ARG A 145 21.86 9.20 -2.84
C ARG A 145 21.26 7.98 -3.52
N ARG A 146 20.43 7.21 -2.81
CA ARG A 146 19.83 5.98 -3.28
C ARG A 146 18.57 5.68 -2.48
N ILE A 147 17.59 5.03 -3.12
CA ILE A 147 16.38 4.54 -2.47
C ILE A 147 16.40 3.01 -2.43
N LEU A 148 16.17 2.44 -1.27
CA LEU A 148 15.92 1.01 -1.08
C LEU A 148 14.44 0.83 -0.75
N THR A 149 13.71 -0.02 -1.49
CA THR A 149 12.27 -0.13 -1.34
C THR A 149 11.79 -1.53 -1.01
N ALA A 150 10.95 -1.65 0.02
CA ALA A 150 10.20 -2.85 0.35
C ALA A 150 8.69 -2.71 0.00
N VAL A 151 8.32 -1.72 -0.82
CA VAL A 151 6.94 -1.44 -1.21
C VAL A 151 6.76 -1.48 -2.73
N ALA A 152 5.55 -1.82 -3.17
CA ALA A 152 5.22 -1.90 -4.59
C ALA A 152 4.97 -0.50 -5.19
N ALA A 153 5.44 -0.28 -6.42
CA ALA A 153 5.38 1.02 -7.10
C ALA A 153 3.98 1.38 -7.63
N HIS A 154 3.06 0.42 -7.75
CA HIS A 154 1.68 0.65 -8.21
C HIS A 154 0.72 1.11 -7.10
N HIS A 155 1.14 1.13 -5.83
CA HIS A 155 0.43 1.78 -4.73
C HIS A 155 0.88 3.23 -4.58
N ILE A 156 -0.01 4.13 -4.15
CA ILE A 156 0.30 5.57 -4.08
C ILE A 156 1.55 5.88 -3.26
N TYR A 157 1.74 5.22 -2.12
CA TYR A 157 2.94 5.36 -1.29
C TYR A 157 4.22 4.98 -2.06
N GLY A 158 4.22 3.80 -2.66
CA GLY A 158 5.37 3.36 -3.48
C GLY A 158 5.58 4.23 -4.71
N PHE A 159 4.51 4.68 -5.36
CA PHE A 159 4.59 5.55 -6.52
C PHE A 159 5.24 6.90 -6.18
N LEU A 160 4.80 7.55 -5.11
CA LEU A 160 5.38 8.81 -4.66
C LEU A 160 6.87 8.69 -4.34
N PHE A 161 7.25 7.69 -3.53
CA PHE A 161 8.61 7.58 -3.01
C PHE A 161 9.59 6.85 -3.92
N THR A 162 9.13 5.96 -4.82
CA THR A 162 10.03 5.13 -5.63
C THR A 162 9.94 5.37 -7.13
N VAL A 163 8.96 6.16 -7.56
CA VAL A 163 8.78 6.53 -8.97
C VAL A 163 8.98 8.02 -9.17
N LEU A 164 8.23 8.86 -8.45
CA LEU A 164 8.30 10.32 -8.62
C LEU A 164 9.48 10.93 -7.84
N LEU A 165 9.65 10.62 -6.57
CA LEU A 165 10.69 11.22 -5.73
C LEU A 165 12.12 11.07 -6.32
N PRO A 166 12.51 9.93 -6.93
CA PRO A 166 13.81 9.83 -7.59
C PRO A 166 14.04 10.85 -8.70
N GLN A 167 12.98 11.38 -9.31
CA GLN A 167 13.01 12.35 -10.40
C GLN A 167 12.84 13.80 -9.93
N ALA A 168 12.73 14.03 -8.61
CA ALA A 168 12.51 15.37 -8.08
C ALA A 168 13.69 16.30 -8.43
N ALA A 169 13.37 17.54 -8.79
CA ALA A 169 14.35 18.53 -9.21
C ALA A 169 15.44 18.79 -8.17
N ARG A 170 15.14 18.56 -6.89
CA ARG A 170 16.09 18.73 -5.77
C ARG A 170 17.26 17.73 -5.80
N PHE A 171 17.11 16.59 -6.49
CA PHE A 171 18.18 15.59 -6.70
C PHE A 171 18.88 15.82 -8.06
N ALA A 172 19.17 17.00 -8.38
CA ALA A 172 19.44 17.77 -9.60
C ALA A 172 20.24 17.12 -10.74
N HIS A 173 21.10 16.13 -10.56
CA HIS A 173 22.01 15.73 -11.65
C HIS A 173 21.65 14.42 -12.34
N ALA A 174 21.03 13.49 -11.63
CA ALA A 174 20.50 12.22 -12.16
C ALA A 174 19.38 11.71 -11.26
N PRO A 175 18.44 10.88 -11.79
CA PRO A 175 17.48 10.17 -10.96
C PRO A 175 18.17 9.36 -9.87
N LEU A 176 17.59 9.33 -8.66
CA LEU A 176 18.11 8.47 -7.61
C LEU A 176 17.96 6.99 -7.99
N PRO A 177 19.03 6.18 -7.88
CA PRO A 177 18.91 4.74 -8.06
C PRO A 177 17.91 4.14 -7.07
N VAL A 178 17.07 3.21 -7.54
CA VAL A 178 16.10 2.50 -6.70
C VAL A 178 16.42 1.01 -6.69
N VAL A 179 16.61 0.46 -5.48
CA VAL A 179 16.95 -0.95 -5.23
C VAL A 179 15.78 -1.64 -4.57
N ASP A 180 15.32 -2.75 -5.13
CA ASP A 180 14.23 -3.54 -4.58
C ASP A 180 14.72 -4.43 -3.42
N LEU A 181 14.02 -4.37 -2.28
CA LEU A 181 14.27 -5.16 -1.08
C LEU A 181 13.19 -6.23 -0.83
N ARG A 182 12.14 -6.30 -1.62
CA ARG A 182 10.99 -7.20 -1.34
C ARG A 182 11.37 -8.68 -1.29
N GLY A 183 12.40 -9.09 -2.02
CA GLY A 183 12.98 -10.43 -1.92
C GLY A 183 14.05 -10.59 -0.84
N ALA A 184 14.36 -9.56 -0.07
CA ALA A 184 15.40 -9.58 0.95
C ALA A 184 14.84 -9.74 2.35
N SER A 185 15.54 -10.48 3.20
CA SER A 185 15.20 -10.57 4.62
C SER A 185 15.47 -9.22 5.31
N PRO A 186 14.57 -8.75 6.21
CA PRO A 186 14.83 -7.60 7.07
C PRO A 186 16.16 -7.68 7.83
N ALA A 187 16.60 -8.89 8.19
CA ALA A 187 17.87 -9.13 8.88
C ALA A 187 19.11 -8.71 8.06
N THR A 188 19.00 -8.60 6.74
CA THR A 188 20.12 -8.20 5.87
C THR A 188 20.13 -6.70 5.60
N LEU A 189 19.17 -5.94 6.09
CA LEU A 189 19.03 -4.52 5.77
C LEU A 189 20.27 -3.72 6.17
N ALA A 190 20.66 -3.77 7.45
CA ALA A 190 21.75 -2.95 7.98
C ALA A 190 23.07 -3.15 7.21
N ALA A 191 23.39 -4.39 6.81
CA ALA A 191 24.57 -4.72 6.03
C ALA A 191 24.55 -4.19 4.58
N ARG A 192 23.38 -3.77 4.08
CA ARG A 192 23.22 -3.23 2.72
C ARG A 192 23.22 -1.71 2.66
N LEU A 193 23.11 -1.05 3.82
CA LEU A 193 22.97 0.39 3.91
C LEU A 193 24.30 1.12 3.82
N ALA A 194 24.24 2.31 3.26
CA ALA A 194 25.33 3.27 3.18
C ALA A 194 24.83 4.68 3.54
N PRO A 195 25.72 5.59 3.96
CA PRO A 195 25.35 6.99 4.21
C PRO A 195 24.65 7.63 3.01
N GLY A 196 23.55 8.32 3.26
CA GLY A 196 22.73 8.95 2.25
C GLY A 196 21.61 8.03 1.69
N ASP A 197 21.48 6.81 2.16
CA ASP A 197 20.38 5.92 1.74
C ASP A 197 19.03 6.37 2.31
N LEU A 198 17.99 6.18 1.51
CA LEU A 198 16.60 6.28 1.89
C LEU A 198 15.95 4.90 1.83
N VAL A 199 15.38 4.41 2.93
CA VAL A 199 14.66 3.13 2.96
C VAL A 199 13.17 3.39 3.03
N VAL A 200 12.41 2.85 2.06
CA VAL A 200 10.96 3.01 1.94
C VAL A 200 10.29 1.68 2.23
N ALA A 201 9.60 1.59 3.37
CA ALA A 201 8.99 0.34 3.81
C ALA A 201 7.70 0.57 4.62
N HIS A 202 6.89 -0.49 4.77
CA HIS A 202 5.69 -0.49 5.60
C HIS A 202 6.01 -0.82 7.06
N PRO A 203 5.10 -0.52 8.02
CA PRO A 203 5.35 -0.71 9.46
C PRO A 203 5.74 -2.13 9.87
N ASP A 204 5.20 -3.18 9.22
CA ASP A 204 5.56 -4.55 9.55
C ASP A 204 7.01 -4.89 9.19
N PHE A 205 7.52 -4.36 8.07
CA PHE A 205 8.94 -4.48 7.74
C PHE A 205 9.79 -3.78 8.81
N TRP A 206 9.42 -2.57 9.20
CA TRP A 206 10.12 -1.82 10.25
C TRP A 206 10.07 -2.51 11.61
N SER A 207 8.93 -3.13 11.97
CA SER A 207 8.81 -3.93 13.20
C SER A 207 9.75 -5.13 13.18
N ALA A 208 9.88 -5.82 12.04
CA ALA A 208 10.81 -6.93 11.89
C ALA A 208 12.27 -6.48 11.97
N VAL A 209 12.61 -5.32 11.40
CA VAL A 209 13.94 -4.73 11.52
C VAL A 209 14.23 -4.32 12.96
N ALA A 210 13.31 -3.64 13.64
CA ALA A 210 13.46 -3.18 15.02
C ALA A 210 13.68 -4.33 16.02
N ALA A 211 13.03 -5.48 15.79
CA ALA A 211 13.20 -6.68 16.61
C ALA A 211 14.63 -7.24 16.60
N LEU A 212 15.42 -6.88 15.59
CA LEU A 212 16.83 -7.28 15.46
C LEU A 212 17.79 -6.28 16.10
N ALA A 213 17.28 -5.14 16.59
CA ALA A 213 18.03 -4.04 17.21
C ALA A 213 19.32 -3.68 16.45
N PRO A 214 19.27 -3.40 15.12
CA PRO A 214 20.46 -3.11 14.35
C PRO A 214 20.99 -1.70 14.64
N ASP A 215 22.31 -1.53 14.53
CA ASP A 215 22.94 -0.22 14.39
C ASP A 215 22.90 0.21 12.92
N PHE A 216 22.46 1.43 12.67
CA PHE A 216 22.38 2.00 11.32
C PHE A 216 23.61 2.87 11.01
N PRO A 217 24.09 2.88 9.76
CA PRO A 217 25.09 3.88 9.33
C PRO A 217 24.56 5.30 9.52
N GLU A 218 25.48 6.26 9.69
CA GLU A 218 25.12 7.68 9.74
C GLU A 218 24.37 8.11 8.48
N ASP A 219 23.51 9.12 8.61
CA ASP A 219 22.73 9.72 7.51
C ASP A 219 21.87 8.73 6.72
N VAL A 220 21.32 7.69 7.37
CA VAL A 220 20.28 6.83 6.81
C VAL A 220 18.91 7.30 7.28
N VAL A 221 17.96 7.41 6.34
CA VAL A 221 16.59 7.79 6.62
C VAL A 221 15.66 6.67 6.24
N GLY A 222 14.74 6.34 7.12
CA GLY A 222 13.61 5.45 6.85
C GLY A 222 12.34 6.25 6.58
N VAL A 223 11.46 5.73 5.72
CA VAL A 223 10.09 6.22 5.57
C VAL A 223 9.13 5.09 5.88
N SER A 224 8.07 5.39 6.63
CA SER A 224 6.98 4.48 6.97
C SER A 224 5.64 5.10 6.63
N SER A 225 4.79 4.37 5.92
CA SER A 225 3.42 4.79 5.58
C SER A 225 2.53 3.58 5.30
N GLY A 226 1.23 3.82 5.01
CA GLY A 226 0.23 2.81 4.67
C GLY A 226 -0.48 2.21 5.89
N ALA A 227 0.15 2.25 7.06
CA ALA A 227 -0.44 1.85 8.34
C ALA A 227 0.25 2.60 9.50
N PRO A 228 -0.33 2.63 10.71
CA PRO A 228 0.35 3.19 11.89
C PRO A 228 1.62 2.40 12.22
N CYS A 229 2.75 3.09 12.34
CA CYS A 229 3.96 2.50 12.88
C CYS A 229 3.90 2.51 14.41
N PRO A 230 4.05 1.36 15.10
CA PRO A 230 4.06 1.33 16.56
C PRO A 230 5.16 2.22 17.14
N ASP A 231 4.83 2.99 18.18
CA ASP A 231 5.79 3.94 18.77
C ASP A 231 7.02 3.24 19.38
N ASP A 232 6.88 2.01 19.90
CA ASP A 232 8.00 1.21 20.37
C ASP A 232 8.93 0.81 19.23
N THR A 233 8.38 0.45 18.06
CA THR A 233 9.15 0.19 16.85
C THR A 233 9.95 1.44 16.44
N ALA A 234 9.28 2.60 16.37
CA ALA A 234 9.93 3.84 15.99
C ALA A 234 11.05 4.26 16.97
N ARG A 235 10.80 4.09 18.29
CA ARG A 235 11.83 4.34 19.34
C ARG A 235 13.02 3.39 19.21
N SER A 236 12.79 2.10 18.99
CA SER A 236 13.86 1.12 18.81
C SER A 236 14.74 1.45 17.61
N LEU A 237 14.13 1.80 16.48
CA LEU A 237 14.88 2.19 15.27
C LEU A 237 15.68 3.48 15.50
N ALA A 238 15.11 4.47 16.18
CA ALA A 238 15.80 5.71 16.53
C ALA A 238 16.98 5.48 17.48
N ALA A 239 16.85 4.55 18.44
CA ALA A 239 17.94 4.16 19.33
C ALA A 239 19.11 3.52 18.56
N GLY A 240 18.85 2.84 17.44
CA GLY A 240 19.85 2.32 16.51
C GLY A 240 20.43 3.36 15.55
N GLY A 241 20.01 4.63 15.64
CA GLY A 241 20.52 5.73 14.80
C GLY A 241 19.71 6.00 13.53
N LEU A 242 18.55 5.35 13.31
CA LEU A 242 17.72 5.62 12.15
C LEU A 242 16.80 6.82 12.39
N ARG A 243 16.83 7.80 11.50
CA ARG A 243 15.80 8.83 11.40
C ARG A 243 14.60 8.25 10.64
N LEU A 244 13.42 8.14 11.27
CA LEU A 244 12.23 7.56 10.66
C LEU A 244 11.17 8.62 10.39
N LEU A 245 10.95 8.97 9.11
CA LEU A 245 9.86 9.82 8.68
C LEU A 245 8.58 8.97 8.55
N GLN A 246 7.57 9.27 9.34
CA GLN A 246 6.27 8.61 9.26
C GLN A 246 5.30 9.53 8.51
N VAL A 247 4.72 9.05 7.41
CA VAL A 247 3.77 9.81 6.58
C VAL A 247 2.38 9.23 6.76
N TYR A 248 1.47 10.07 7.23
CA TYR A 248 0.04 9.77 7.30
C TYR A 248 -0.65 10.19 6.01
N GLY A 249 -1.53 9.33 5.49
CA GLY A 249 -2.32 9.58 4.31
C GLY A 249 -3.17 8.37 3.93
N SER A 250 -3.87 8.49 2.83
CA SER A 250 -4.70 7.42 2.25
C SER A 250 -4.56 7.42 0.73
N SER A 251 -5.12 6.41 0.07
CA SER A 251 -5.13 6.40 -1.40
C SER A 251 -5.99 7.54 -1.98
N GLU A 252 -6.97 8.04 -1.23
CA GLU A 252 -7.86 9.13 -1.61
C GLU A 252 -7.19 10.50 -1.53
N THR A 253 -6.33 10.69 -0.53
CA THR A 253 -5.73 12.00 -0.23
C THR A 253 -4.28 12.10 -0.69
N ALA A 254 -3.60 10.96 -0.87
CA ALA A 254 -2.15 10.86 -0.84
C ALA A 254 -1.61 11.26 0.56
N GLY A 255 -0.41 11.79 0.70
CA GLY A 255 0.13 12.21 1.98
C GLY A 255 -0.60 13.44 2.53
N VAL A 256 -0.95 13.39 3.81
CA VAL A 256 -1.66 14.46 4.52
C VAL A 256 -0.78 15.14 5.55
N GLY A 257 0.00 14.36 6.27
CA GLY A 257 0.89 14.89 7.31
C GLY A 257 2.08 13.99 7.58
N ALA A 258 3.09 14.52 8.24
CA ALA A 258 4.31 13.81 8.57
C ALA A 258 4.73 14.03 10.02
N ARG A 259 5.45 13.04 10.59
CA ARG A 259 6.12 13.13 11.89
C ARG A 259 7.42 12.33 11.86
N GLU A 260 8.36 12.68 12.73
CA GLU A 260 9.61 11.92 12.91
C GLU A 260 9.70 11.31 14.32
N GLU A 261 9.23 12.04 15.32
CA GLU A 261 9.28 11.60 16.70
C GLU A 261 8.13 10.62 17.02
N ALA A 262 8.47 9.51 17.68
CA ALA A 262 7.50 8.52 18.13
C ALA A 262 6.49 9.12 19.11
N GLY A 263 5.21 8.94 18.86
CA GLY A 263 4.12 9.47 19.68
C GLY A 263 3.80 10.94 19.48
N ALA A 264 4.61 11.70 18.73
CA ALA A 264 4.31 13.09 18.40
C ALA A 264 3.08 13.18 17.47
N PRO A 265 2.33 14.30 17.51
CA PRO A 265 1.31 14.59 16.51
C PRO A 265 1.92 14.68 15.11
N TYR A 266 1.13 14.34 14.10
CA TYR A 266 1.49 14.62 12.71
C TYR A 266 1.32 16.12 12.44
N LEU A 267 2.26 16.70 11.70
CA LEU A 267 2.16 18.03 11.13
C LEU A 267 1.58 17.94 9.73
N LEU A 268 0.58 18.74 9.41
CA LEU A 268 0.03 18.85 8.06
C LEU A 268 1.13 19.21 7.06
N LEU A 269 1.10 18.58 5.88
CA LEU A 269 1.92 19.03 4.75
C LEU A 269 1.40 20.39 4.23
N PRO A 270 2.27 21.28 3.75
CA PRO A 270 1.95 22.71 3.50
C PRO A 270 0.81 22.97 2.50
N TYR A 271 0.48 22.00 1.66
CA TYR A 271 -0.60 22.12 0.68
C TYR A 271 -1.97 21.64 1.20
N TRP A 272 -2.05 21.25 2.46
CA TRP A 272 -3.29 20.91 3.16
C TRP A 272 -3.66 21.97 4.20
N ARG A 273 -4.93 22.11 4.45
CA ARG A 273 -5.45 22.80 5.64
C ARG A 273 -6.63 22.03 6.22
N ARG A 274 -6.93 22.24 7.47
CA ARG A 274 -8.12 21.70 8.12
C ARG A 274 -9.36 22.23 7.42
N GLY A 275 -10.28 21.32 7.05
CA GLY A 275 -11.55 21.69 6.43
C GLY A 275 -12.50 22.38 7.42
N ALA A 276 -13.36 23.24 6.91
CA ALA A 276 -14.40 23.89 7.73
C ALA A 276 -15.46 22.88 8.20
N GLN A 277 -15.71 21.83 7.44
CA GLN A 277 -16.61 20.74 7.78
C GLN A 277 -15.86 19.66 8.57
N GLU A 278 -16.45 19.18 9.66
CA GLU A 278 -15.88 18.08 10.45
C GLU A 278 -15.64 16.83 9.58
N GLY A 279 -14.52 16.15 9.80
CA GLY A 279 -14.13 14.98 9.02
C GLY A 279 -13.62 15.28 7.61
N THR A 280 -13.31 16.55 7.31
CA THR A 280 -12.74 16.93 6.02
C THR A 280 -11.41 17.67 6.17
N ILE A 281 -10.59 17.58 5.11
CA ILE A 281 -9.42 18.43 4.87
C ILE A 281 -9.56 19.08 3.49
N GLU A 282 -8.85 20.16 3.26
CA GLU A 282 -8.89 20.90 2.01
C GLU A 282 -7.51 20.98 1.40
N ARG A 283 -7.44 20.78 0.08
CA ARG A 283 -6.22 20.89 -0.72
C ARG A 283 -6.41 21.91 -1.84
N GLU A 284 -5.42 22.73 -2.03
CA GLU A 284 -5.38 23.64 -3.17
C GLU A 284 -5.04 22.88 -4.45
N VAL A 285 -5.92 22.97 -5.44
CA VAL A 285 -5.76 22.35 -6.77
C VAL A 285 -6.13 23.37 -7.82
N GLY A 286 -5.15 23.82 -8.62
CA GLY A 286 -5.40 24.80 -9.67
C GLY A 286 -5.87 26.19 -9.19
N GLY A 287 -5.45 26.61 -8.00
CA GLY A 287 -5.86 27.88 -7.37
C GLY A 287 -7.20 27.82 -6.59
N GLU A 288 -7.85 26.66 -6.56
CA GLU A 288 -9.10 26.45 -5.84
C GLU A 288 -8.91 25.46 -4.69
N TRP A 289 -9.58 25.72 -3.55
CA TRP A 289 -9.59 24.77 -2.43
C TRP A 289 -10.67 23.73 -2.63
N ARG A 290 -10.24 22.45 -2.69
CA ARG A 290 -11.12 21.28 -2.82
C ARG A 290 -11.20 20.52 -1.52
N HIS A 291 -12.41 20.05 -1.17
CA HIS A 291 -12.68 19.27 0.03
C HIS A 291 -12.41 17.79 -0.22
N TYR A 292 -11.75 17.15 0.75
CA TYR A 292 -11.49 15.73 0.76
C TYR A 292 -12.01 15.12 2.08
N PRO A 293 -12.91 14.15 2.02
CA PRO A 293 -13.37 13.45 3.21
C PRO A 293 -12.25 12.59 3.77
N LEU A 294 -12.06 12.66 5.08
CA LEU A 294 -11.10 11.81 5.79
C LEU A 294 -11.67 10.40 6.00
N GLN A 295 -10.82 9.42 5.83
CA GLN A 295 -11.16 8.01 6.09
C GLN A 295 -10.97 7.65 7.58
N ASP A 296 -10.24 8.48 8.32
CA ASP A 296 -9.96 8.32 9.75
C ASP A 296 -10.52 9.51 10.54
N ARG A 297 -10.83 9.28 11.80
CA ARG A 297 -11.05 10.37 12.76
C ARG A 297 -9.72 10.98 13.13
N LEU A 298 -9.63 12.31 13.12
CA LEU A 298 -8.45 13.03 13.53
C LEU A 298 -8.77 13.88 14.77
N ASP A 299 -7.97 13.70 15.84
CA ASP A 299 -7.96 14.61 16.96
C ASP A 299 -7.00 15.76 16.66
N TRP A 300 -7.55 16.94 16.44
CA TRP A 300 -6.78 18.15 16.16
C TRP A 300 -6.24 18.76 17.46
N ILE A 301 -4.93 18.95 17.50
CA ILE A 301 -4.25 19.66 18.60
C ILE A 301 -4.40 21.18 18.37
N ASP A 302 -4.25 21.61 17.13
CA ASP A 302 -4.41 22.98 16.65
C ASP A 302 -4.83 22.98 15.17
N GLY A 303 -4.56 24.05 14.42
CA GLY A 303 -4.90 24.16 12.99
C GLY A 303 -4.05 23.29 12.07
N GLU A 304 -2.88 22.84 12.51
CA GLU A 304 -1.88 22.17 11.69
C GLU A 304 -1.47 20.79 12.23
N ARG A 305 -1.65 20.52 13.53
CA ARG A 305 -1.22 19.28 14.16
C ARG A 305 -2.38 18.40 14.55
N PHE A 306 -2.26 17.10 14.28
CA PHE A 306 -3.33 16.13 14.54
C PHE A 306 -2.80 14.74 14.93
N VAL A 307 -3.69 13.94 15.52
CA VAL A 307 -3.46 12.54 15.87
C VAL A 307 -4.57 11.70 15.26
N PRO A 308 -4.25 10.71 14.39
CA PRO A 308 -5.24 9.76 13.88
C PRO A 308 -5.80 8.86 15.00
N ARG A 309 -7.12 8.58 14.99
CA ARG A 309 -7.83 7.79 16.02
C ARG A 309 -8.53 6.54 15.46
N GLY A 310 -8.16 6.15 14.26
CA GLY A 310 -8.71 4.97 13.60
C GLY A 310 -9.80 5.30 12.60
N ARG A 311 -10.15 4.29 11.82
CA ARG A 311 -10.99 4.42 10.63
C ARG A 311 -12.46 4.67 10.96
N VAL A 312 -13.08 5.53 10.16
CA VAL A 312 -14.53 5.82 10.23
C VAL A 312 -15.33 4.62 9.71
N ASP A 313 -14.82 3.92 8.70
CA ASP A 313 -15.47 2.81 8.01
C ASP A 313 -15.19 1.42 8.62
N GLN A 314 -14.55 1.37 9.80
CA GLN A 314 -14.18 0.13 10.50
C GLN A 314 -13.24 -0.80 9.72
N GLY A 315 -12.62 -0.33 8.66
CA GLY A 315 -11.54 -1.05 8.00
C GLY A 315 -10.35 -1.27 8.95
N VAL A 316 -9.68 -2.40 8.80
CA VAL A 316 -8.49 -2.78 9.56
C VAL A 316 -7.28 -2.92 8.64
N GLN A 317 -6.08 -2.75 9.18
CA GLN A 317 -4.84 -2.90 8.42
C GLN A 317 -4.30 -4.33 8.56
N VAL A 318 -4.06 -4.99 7.43
CA VAL A 318 -3.43 -6.31 7.36
C VAL A 318 -2.30 -6.26 6.35
N GLY A 319 -1.05 -6.31 6.81
CA GLY A 319 0.13 -6.25 5.94
C GLY A 319 0.19 -4.99 5.06
N GLY A 320 -0.24 -3.83 5.58
CA GLY A 320 -0.30 -2.57 4.85
C GLY A 320 -1.50 -2.41 3.91
N ASN A 321 -2.43 -3.38 3.89
CA ASN A 321 -3.65 -3.33 3.09
C ASN A 321 -4.86 -3.03 3.97
N ASN A 322 -5.78 -2.19 3.47
CA ASN A 322 -7.08 -1.99 4.09
C ASN A 322 -7.94 -3.23 3.85
N VAL A 323 -8.39 -3.85 4.92
CA VAL A 323 -9.29 -5.00 4.91
C VAL A 323 -10.55 -4.66 5.69
N PHE A 324 -11.69 -5.11 5.19
CA PHE A 324 -12.99 -4.86 5.81
C PHE A 324 -13.54 -6.16 6.41
N PRO A 325 -13.45 -6.38 7.73
CA PRO A 325 -13.93 -7.60 8.37
C PRO A 325 -15.40 -7.89 8.09
N ALA A 326 -16.23 -6.87 7.93
CA ALA A 326 -17.64 -7.02 7.58
C ALA A 326 -17.82 -7.68 6.20
N TYR A 327 -17.11 -7.20 5.18
CA TYR A 327 -17.10 -7.82 3.84
C TYR A 327 -16.61 -9.27 3.87
N VAL A 328 -15.53 -9.53 4.60
CA VAL A 328 -15.00 -10.90 4.74
C VAL A 328 -16.01 -11.81 5.46
N THR A 329 -16.74 -11.27 6.44
CA THR A 329 -17.84 -11.99 7.10
C THR A 329 -18.96 -12.34 6.13
N GLU A 330 -19.37 -11.42 5.26
CA GLU A 330 -20.39 -11.67 4.24
C GLU A 330 -19.97 -12.79 3.27
N VAL A 331 -18.74 -12.74 2.76
CA VAL A 331 -18.19 -13.78 1.86
C VAL A 331 -18.15 -15.15 2.54
N LEU A 332 -17.73 -15.18 3.81
CA LEU A 332 -17.66 -16.41 4.60
C LEU A 332 -19.06 -16.98 4.88
N ALA A 333 -20.03 -16.12 5.17
CA ALA A 333 -21.43 -16.50 5.42
C ALA A 333 -22.13 -17.10 4.20
N MET A 334 -21.63 -16.85 2.99
CA MET A 334 -22.16 -17.48 1.76
C MET A 334 -21.81 -18.97 1.63
N HIS A 335 -20.91 -19.49 2.48
CA HIS A 335 -20.56 -20.92 2.43
C HIS A 335 -21.69 -21.78 2.99
N PRO A 336 -22.13 -22.83 2.27
CA PRO A 336 -23.29 -23.63 2.67
C PRO A 336 -23.18 -24.30 4.07
N ALA A 337 -21.98 -24.61 4.50
CA ALA A 337 -21.71 -25.20 5.81
C ALA A 337 -21.60 -24.17 6.95
N VAL A 338 -21.76 -22.86 6.67
CA VAL A 338 -21.73 -21.80 7.67
C VAL A 338 -23.16 -21.36 8.01
N ARG A 339 -23.54 -21.49 9.29
CA ARG A 339 -24.80 -20.98 9.80
C ARG A 339 -24.70 -19.52 10.25
N GLU A 340 -23.65 -19.22 10.99
CA GLU A 340 -23.31 -17.89 11.48
C GLU A 340 -21.78 -17.75 11.50
N CYS A 341 -21.26 -16.56 11.26
CA CYS A 341 -19.84 -16.28 11.42
C CYS A 341 -19.57 -14.84 11.85
N ALA A 342 -18.38 -14.61 12.37
CA ALA A 342 -17.85 -13.28 12.63
C ALA A 342 -16.36 -13.25 12.28
N VAL A 343 -15.89 -12.15 11.71
CA VAL A 343 -14.50 -11.94 11.35
C VAL A 343 -13.98 -10.71 12.09
N ARG A 344 -12.77 -10.78 12.62
CA ARG A 344 -12.09 -9.67 13.31
C ARG A 344 -10.60 -9.67 13.06
N LEU A 345 -9.97 -8.54 13.30
CA LEU A 345 -8.53 -8.47 13.42
C LEU A 345 -8.10 -9.25 14.69
N MET A 346 -7.01 -10.00 14.59
CA MET A 346 -6.37 -10.67 15.73
C MET A 346 -5.95 -9.64 16.78
N GLY A 347 -6.01 -10.03 18.06
CA GLY A 347 -5.45 -9.22 19.13
C GLY A 347 -3.93 -9.12 19.05
N PRO A 348 -3.31 -8.20 19.83
CA PRO A 348 -1.86 -7.94 19.77
C PRO A 348 -0.99 -9.20 19.99
N ASP A 349 -1.44 -10.11 20.82
CA ASP A 349 -0.72 -11.35 21.17
C ASP A 349 -1.06 -12.53 20.24
N GLU A 350 -2.05 -12.40 19.36
CA GLU A 350 -2.52 -13.45 18.44
C GLU A 350 -1.90 -13.31 17.04
N GLY A 351 -1.49 -12.10 16.65
CA GLY A 351 -0.91 -11.79 15.35
C GLY A 351 -1.46 -10.52 14.73
N LYS A 352 -1.20 -10.34 13.42
CA LYS A 352 -1.60 -9.15 12.66
C LYS A 352 -2.48 -9.49 11.44
N ARG A 353 -3.24 -10.57 11.55
CA ARG A 353 -4.11 -11.10 10.50
C ARG A 353 -5.56 -11.12 10.96
N LEU A 354 -6.47 -11.52 10.08
CA LEU A 354 -7.85 -11.76 10.46
C LEU A 354 -8.00 -13.11 11.15
N LYS A 355 -8.93 -13.20 12.11
CA LYS A 355 -9.47 -14.42 12.68
C LYS A 355 -10.96 -14.52 12.39
N ALA A 356 -11.49 -15.72 12.21
CA ALA A 356 -12.90 -15.99 12.02
C ALA A 356 -13.43 -16.90 13.12
N PHE A 357 -14.63 -16.61 13.62
CA PHE A 357 -15.43 -17.54 14.42
C PHE A 357 -16.56 -18.06 13.55
N VAL A 358 -16.73 -19.39 13.51
CA VAL A 358 -17.71 -20.04 12.64
C VAL A 358 -18.62 -20.94 13.47
N VAL A 359 -19.92 -20.79 13.23
CA VAL A 359 -20.96 -21.69 13.70
C VAL A 359 -21.40 -22.54 12.52
N ALA A 360 -21.08 -23.83 12.53
CA ALA A 360 -21.39 -24.74 11.44
C ALA A 360 -22.90 -24.95 11.29
N ALA A 361 -23.37 -25.13 10.05
CA ALA A 361 -24.76 -25.47 9.74
C ALA A 361 -25.11 -26.95 10.02
N GLY A 362 -24.08 -27.82 10.17
CA GLY A 362 -24.22 -29.25 10.40
C GLY A 362 -23.11 -29.79 11.30
N SER A 363 -22.99 -31.11 11.38
CA SER A 363 -22.02 -31.83 12.23
C SER A 363 -20.69 -32.10 11.52
N ALA A 364 -20.21 -31.17 10.70
CA ALA A 364 -18.91 -31.33 10.03
C ALA A 364 -17.76 -31.35 11.05
N GLU A 365 -16.76 -32.18 10.82
CA GLU A 365 -15.53 -32.16 11.58
C GLU A 365 -14.79 -30.84 11.38
N ALA A 366 -14.30 -30.22 12.47
CA ALA A 366 -13.71 -28.88 12.42
C ALA A 366 -12.52 -28.77 11.46
N GLY A 367 -11.68 -29.81 11.37
CA GLY A 367 -10.51 -29.85 10.46
C GLY A 367 -10.93 -29.85 8.99
N VAL A 368 -11.90 -30.68 8.62
CA VAL A 368 -12.42 -30.75 7.25
C VAL A 368 -13.09 -29.44 6.84
N LEU A 369 -13.92 -28.90 7.74
CA LEU A 369 -14.60 -27.62 7.48
C LEU A 369 -13.58 -26.48 7.33
N ARG A 370 -12.51 -26.46 8.11
CA ARG A 370 -11.44 -25.46 7.96
C ARG A 370 -10.81 -25.48 6.57
N GLU A 371 -10.45 -26.67 6.06
CA GLU A 371 -9.85 -26.82 4.73
C GLU A 371 -10.80 -26.34 3.63
N GLU A 372 -12.11 -26.66 3.76
CA GLU A 372 -13.13 -26.19 2.83
C GLU A 372 -13.27 -24.66 2.85
N LEU A 373 -13.26 -24.05 4.03
CA LEU A 373 -13.36 -22.61 4.20
C LEU A 373 -12.10 -21.89 3.69
N ASP A 374 -10.91 -22.46 3.92
CA ASP A 374 -9.67 -21.92 3.38
C ASP A 374 -9.69 -21.91 1.84
N ALA A 375 -10.11 -22.99 1.21
CA ALA A 375 -10.26 -23.08 -0.23
C ALA A 375 -11.35 -22.10 -0.77
N TRP A 376 -12.50 -22.01 -0.06
CA TRP A 376 -13.56 -21.07 -0.39
C TRP A 376 -13.09 -19.61 -0.37
N MET A 377 -12.39 -19.21 0.69
CA MET A 377 -11.89 -17.86 0.84
C MET A 377 -10.75 -17.58 -0.15
N ALA A 378 -9.88 -18.57 -0.40
CA ALA A 378 -8.79 -18.41 -1.37
C ALA A 378 -9.28 -18.11 -2.79
N ALA A 379 -10.44 -18.62 -3.16
CA ALA A 379 -11.07 -18.39 -4.47
C ALA A 379 -11.83 -17.07 -4.60
N ARG A 380 -12.07 -16.33 -3.48
CA ARG A 380 -13.01 -15.19 -3.44
C ARG A 380 -12.45 -13.89 -2.90
N VAL A 381 -11.41 -13.95 -2.09
CA VAL A 381 -10.83 -12.76 -1.47
C VAL A 381 -9.31 -12.74 -1.61
N SER A 382 -8.75 -11.55 -1.53
CA SER A 382 -7.29 -11.33 -1.61
C SER A 382 -6.55 -11.95 -0.41
N PRO A 383 -5.25 -12.27 -0.52
CA PRO A 383 -4.49 -12.87 0.57
C PRO A 383 -4.55 -12.13 1.92
N PRO A 384 -4.53 -10.77 1.98
CA PRO A 384 -4.70 -10.05 3.23
C PRO A 384 -6.08 -10.23 3.89
N GLU A 385 -7.13 -10.48 3.10
CA GLU A 385 -8.52 -10.64 3.57
C GLU A 385 -8.83 -12.05 4.07
N ARG A 386 -7.95 -13.03 3.83
CA ARG A 386 -8.17 -14.41 4.27
C ARG A 386 -7.94 -14.52 5.77
N PRO A 387 -8.90 -15.07 6.54
CA PRO A 387 -8.65 -15.40 7.94
C PRO A 387 -7.46 -16.35 8.08
N ALA A 388 -6.55 -16.05 8.99
CA ALA A 388 -5.40 -16.91 9.27
C ALA A 388 -5.72 -17.97 10.35
N ALA A 389 -6.82 -17.77 11.09
CA ALA A 389 -7.29 -18.71 12.09
C ALA A 389 -8.81 -18.79 12.10
N TYR A 390 -9.32 -20.00 12.34
CA TYR A 390 -10.74 -20.27 12.52
C TYR A 390 -10.97 -20.87 13.90
N SER A 391 -11.97 -20.34 14.62
CA SER A 391 -12.51 -20.91 15.84
C SER A 391 -13.94 -21.43 15.54
N PHE A 392 -14.30 -22.55 16.11
CA PHE A 392 -15.60 -23.17 15.91
C PHE A 392 -16.38 -23.28 17.22
N GLY A 393 -17.69 -23.10 17.19
CA GLY A 393 -18.52 -23.21 18.37
C GLY A 393 -20.01 -23.31 18.05
N PRO A 394 -20.84 -23.62 19.06
CA PRO A 394 -22.28 -23.79 18.86
C PRO A 394 -23.03 -22.46 18.65
N SER A 395 -22.44 -21.34 19.07
CA SER A 395 -22.98 -19.98 18.91
C SER A 395 -21.85 -18.97 18.86
N LEU A 396 -22.11 -17.79 18.26
CA LEU A 396 -21.15 -16.68 18.28
C LEU A 396 -20.90 -16.18 19.71
N PRO A 397 -19.66 -15.82 20.05
CA PRO A 397 -19.33 -15.20 21.32
C PRO A 397 -20.10 -13.89 21.54
N ARG A 398 -20.73 -13.75 22.72
CA ARG A 398 -21.51 -12.57 23.11
C ARG A 398 -21.16 -12.12 24.52
N GLN A 399 -21.20 -10.82 24.75
CA GLN A 399 -21.11 -10.22 26.07
C GLN A 399 -22.42 -10.44 26.86
N PRO A 400 -22.42 -10.29 28.19
CA PRO A 400 -23.63 -10.42 29.01
C PRO A 400 -24.82 -9.57 28.57
N GLY A 401 -24.57 -8.49 27.82
CA GLY A 401 -25.61 -7.61 27.22
C GLY A 401 -26.03 -7.97 25.79
N GLY A 402 -25.65 -9.17 25.28
CA GLY A 402 -26.01 -9.65 23.94
C GLY A 402 -25.19 -9.05 22.77
N LYS A 403 -24.32 -8.09 23.01
CA LYS A 403 -23.42 -7.54 22.00
C LYS A 403 -22.35 -8.59 21.60
N PRO A 404 -21.87 -8.59 20.33
CA PRO A 404 -20.80 -9.48 19.93
C PRO A 404 -19.55 -9.28 20.82
N ALA A 405 -19.02 -10.37 21.36
CA ALA A 405 -17.77 -10.39 22.10
C ALA A 405 -16.58 -10.72 21.18
N ASP A 406 -15.39 -10.42 21.63
CA ASP A 406 -14.18 -10.96 21.04
C ASP A 406 -13.92 -12.38 21.58
N TRP A 407 -13.06 -13.12 20.92
CA TRP A 407 -12.65 -14.48 21.34
C TRP A 407 -11.15 -14.63 21.21
N VAL A 408 -10.57 -15.48 22.00
CA VAL A 408 -9.16 -15.87 21.90
C VAL A 408 -9.05 -17.07 20.96
N ILE A 409 -8.03 -17.07 20.11
CA ILE A 409 -7.71 -18.22 19.27
C ILE A 409 -7.15 -19.30 20.22
N GLU A 410 -7.88 -20.41 20.37
CA GLU A 410 -7.37 -21.54 21.13
C GLU A 410 -6.20 -22.16 20.34
N ALA A 411 -5.04 -22.20 20.97
CA ALA A 411 -3.92 -22.93 20.41
C ALA A 411 -4.29 -24.41 20.34
N TRP A 412 -4.37 -24.96 19.16
CA TRP A 412 -4.62 -26.39 18.97
C TRP A 412 -3.43 -27.16 19.52
N SER A 413 -3.66 -27.91 20.59
CA SER A 413 -2.76 -28.93 21.16
C SER A 413 -2.69 -30.15 20.24
#